data_de195c5cc56e894263050f1bdbccc260
#
_entry.id   de195c5cc56e894263050f1bdbccc260
#
_cell.length_a   1.000
_cell.length_b   1.000
_cell.length_c   1.000
_cell.angle_alpha   90.00
_cell.angle_beta   90.00
_cell.angle_gamma   90.00
#
_symmetry.space_group_name_H-M   'P 1'
#
loop_
_entity.id
_entity.type
_entity.pdbx_description
1 polymer ?
#
loop_
_entity_poly.entity_id
_entity_poly.type
_entity_poly.pdbx_seq_one_letter_code
_entity_poly.pdbx_strand_id
1 'polypeptide(L)'
;MKELKVSDAETKEFFVHAFCEENLVPILGAGFTCGLKTKKGGEVPSGKKLKEDMIKQIVRKKEVSEEELKHESFTSISEFYQQTFAHPDKDGVIDYYMTNFTGIEIDKPQQLKFLNDIKWPYIYTLNIDTAIEDSKKQAWEVFYPNRRFDPRKINPDCGALFKIHGDVAMFCKN
;
A
#
# COMPACT_ATOMS: atom_id res chain seq x y z
N MET A 1 -30.82 1.02 7.10
CA MET A 1 -29.80 1.40 6.09
C MET A 1 -29.96 0.45 4.91
N LYS A 2 -30.22 0.98 3.68
CA LYS A 2 -30.43 0.13 2.49
C LYS A 2 -29.04 -0.40 2.06
N GLU A 3 -28.89 -1.70 1.94
CA GLU A 3 -27.66 -2.31 1.42
C GLU A 3 -27.62 -2.09 -0.09
N LEU A 4 -26.58 -1.41 -0.59
CA LEU A 4 -26.37 -1.15 -2.01
C LEU A 4 -25.51 -2.28 -2.60
N LYS A 5 -26.02 -2.94 -3.63
CA LYS A 5 -25.25 -3.96 -4.37
C LYS A 5 -24.72 -3.36 -5.67
N VAL A 6 -23.45 -3.58 -5.95
CA VAL A 6 -22.78 -3.10 -7.19
C VAL A 6 -23.46 -3.64 -8.45
N SER A 7 -24.21 -4.76 -8.35
CA SER A 7 -25.00 -5.33 -9.43
C SER A 7 -26.24 -4.51 -9.78
N ASP A 8 -26.75 -3.70 -8.87
CA ASP A 8 -28.01 -2.98 -9.05
C ASP A 8 -27.83 -1.81 -10.02
N ALA A 9 -28.80 -1.60 -10.92
CA ALA A 9 -28.75 -0.55 -11.94
C ALA A 9 -28.63 0.85 -11.30
N GLU A 10 -29.42 1.12 -10.26
CA GLU A 10 -29.41 2.38 -9.50
C GLU A 10 -28.04 2.66 -8.89
N THR A 11 -27.39 1.63 -8.34
CA THR A 11 -26.04 1.74 -7.77
C THR A 11 -25.01 2.03 -8.85
N LYS A 12 -25.10 1.38 -10.01
CA LYS A 12 -24.21 1.64 -11.15
C LYS A 12 -24.37 3.06 -11.68
N GLU A 13 -25.61 3.52 -11.85
CA GLU A 13 -25.90 4.89 -12.30
C GLU A 13 -25.36 5.93 -11.33
N PHE A 14 -25.50 5.72 -10.01
CA PHE A 14 -24.90 6.57 -8.99
C PHE A 14 -23.38 6.66 -9.13
N PHE A 15 -22.70 5.50 -9.30
CA PHE A 15 -21.24 5.50 -9.45
C PHE A 15 -20.79 6.16 -10.76
N VAL A 16 -21.50 5.94 -11.86
CA VAL A 16 -21.20 6.60 -13.15
C VAL A 16 -21.35 8.12 -13.02
N HIS A 17 -22.42 8.58 -12.39
CA HIS A 17 -22.67 10.01 -12.18
C HIS A 17 -21.58 10.64 -11.29
N ALA A 18 -21.32 10.02 -10.12
CA ALA A 18 -20.30 10.50 -9.20
C ALA A 18 -18.88 10.49 -9.84
N PHE A 19 -18.63 9.54 -10.74
CA PHE A 19 -17.37 9.47 -11.49
C PHE A 19 -17.28 10.60 -12.54
N CYS A 20 -18.35 10.84 -13.30
CA CYS A 20 -18.39 11.90 -14.32
C CYS A 20 -18.29 13.31 -13.72
N GLU A 21 -18.72 13.48 -12.48
CA GLU A 21 -18.61 14.74 -11.74
C GLU A 21 -17.31 14.89 -10.94
N GLU A 22 -16.34 13.98 -11.11
CA GLU A 22 -15.07 13.95 -10.38
C GLU A 22 -15.23 13.89 -8.84
N ASN A 23 -16.39 13.41 -8.36
CA ASN A 23 -16.71 13.30 -6.93
C ASN A 23 -16.25 11.98 -6.29
N LEU A 24 -15.56 11.11 -7.06
CA LEU A 24 -15.01 9.85 -6.54
C LEU A 24 -13.54 10.01 -6.19
N VAL A 25 -13.22 9.65 -4.96
CA VAL A 25 -11.84 9.56 -4.47
C VAL A 25 -11.58 8.11 -4.06
N PRO A 26 -10.72 7.37 -4.78
CA PRO A 26 -10.42 5.99 -4.43
C PRO A 26 -9.58 5.90 -3.17
N ILE A 27 -9.88 4.89 -2.35
CA ILE A 27 -9.06 4.46 -1.21
C ILE A 27 -8.62 3.04 -1.48
N LEU A 28 -7.32 2.84 -1.69
CA LEU A 28 -6.74 1.55 -2.04
C LEU A 28 -6.11 0.89 -0.81
N GLY A 29 -6.41 -0.38 -0.62
CA GLY A 29 -5.83 -1.21 0.44
C GLY A 29 -4.96 -2.33 -0.13
N ALA A 30 -4.44 -3.18 0.75
CA ALA A 30 -3.51 -4.27 0.43
C ALA A 30 -4.01 -5.23 -0.68
N GLY A 31 -5.32 -5.39 -0.84
CA GLY A 31 -5.90 -6.20 -1.93
C GLY A 31 -5.62 -5.67 -3.33
N PHE A 32 -5.24 -4.40 -3.47
CA PHE A 32 -4.89 -3.82 -4.76
C PHE A 32 -3.54 -4.33 -5.28
N THR A 33 -2.57 -4.59 -4.41
CA THR A 33 -1.20 -4.94 -4.80
C THR A 33 -0.77 -6.34 -4.36
N CYS A 34 -1.52 -6.98 -3.46
CA CYS A 34 -1.22 -8.31 -2.95
C CYS A 34 -1.03 -9.34 -4.08
N GLY A 35 0.08 -10.06 -4.03
CA GLY A 35 0.43 -11.10 -5.00
C GLY A 35 1.07 -10.59 -6.29
N LEU A 36 1.25 -9.26 -6.44
CA LEU A 36 2.01 -8.71 -7.57
C LEU A 36 3.50 -8.99 -7.41
N LYS A 37 4.16 -9.22 -8.53
CA LYS A 37 5.60 -9.47 -8.56
C LYS A 37 6.40 -8.18 -8.55
N THR A 38 7.63 -8.26 -8.03
CA THR A 38 8.58 -7.15 -8.05
C THR A 38 9.75 -7.47 -8.98
N LYS A 39 10.38 -6.44 -9.51
CA LYS A 39 11.58 -6.57 -10.37
C LYS A 39 12.75 -7.23 -9.68
N LYS A 40 12.75 -7.26 -8.36
CA LYS A 40 13.79 -7.93 -7.54
C LYS A 40 13.48 -9.39 -7.24
N GLY A 41 12.43 -9.96 -7.87
CA GLY A 41 12.04 -11.36 -7.68
C GLY A 41 11.21 -11.62 -6.42
N GLY A 42 10.77 -10.56 -5.72
CA GLY A 42 9.84 -10.67 -4.61
C GLY A 42 8.38 -10.70 -5.05
N GLU A 43 7.50 -10.72 -4.08
CA GLU A 43 6.05 -10.66 -4.24
C GLU A 43 5.44 -9.84 -3.09
N VAL A 44 4.51 -8.93 -3.43
CA VAL A 44 3.82 -8.15 -2.39
C VAL A 44 2.99 -9.08 -1.50
N PRO A 45 3.33 -9.22 -0.22
CA PRO A 45 2.65 -10.15 0.67
C PRO A 45 1.25 -9.65 1.04
N SER A 46 0.34 -10.57 1.32
CA SER A 46 -0.90 -10.22 2.05
C SER A 46 -0.56 -9.78 3.47
N GLY A 47 -1.47 -9.06 4.15
CA GLY A 47 -1.30 -8.68 5.55
C GLY A 47 -1.06 -9.90 6.48
N LYS A 48 -1.74 -11.02 6.20
CA LYS A 48 -1.51 -12.29 6.91
C LYS A 48 -0.09 -12.81 6.69
N LYS A 49 0.35 -12.87 5.44
CA LYS A 49 1.71 -13.32 5.10
C LYS A 49 2.79 -12.41 5.69
N LEU A 50 2.58 -11.09 5.64
CA LEU A 50 3.49 -10.13 6.27
C LEU A 50 3.62 -10.37 7.78
N LYS A 51 2.49 -10.59 8.47
CA LYS A 51 2.51 -10.94 9.90
C LYS A 51 3.31 -12.22 10.17
N GLU A 52 3.06 -13.27 9.38
CA GLU A 52 3.79 -14.54 9.51
C GLU A 52 5.30 -14.37 9.27
N ASP A 53 5.69 -13.55 8.29
CA ASP A 53 7.09 -13.28 8.00
C ASP A 53 7.77 -12.46 9.10
N MET A 54 7.08 -11.47 9.68
CA MET A 54 7.54 -10.74 10.86
C MET A 54 7.76 -11.68 12.06
N ILE A 55 6.79 -12.56 12.36
CA ILE A 55 6.91 -13.54 13.45
C ILE A 55 8.14 -14.42 13.24
N LYS A 56 8.34 -14.98 12.05
CA LYS A 56 9.51 -15.82 11.74
C LYS A 56 10.82 -15.09 11.95
N GLN A 57 10.89 -13.81 11.59
CA GLN A 57 12.09 -13.00 11.81
C GLN A 57 12.32 -12.71 13.29
N ILE A 58 11.27 -12.39 14.06
CA ILE A 58 11.34 -12.20 15.51
C ILE A 58 11.86 -13.46 16.19
N VAL A 59 11.27 -14.62 15.91
CA VAL A 59 11.64 -15.91 16.49
C VAL A 59 13.13 -16.26 16.21
N ARG A 60 13.64 -15.93 15.03
CA ARG A 60 15.06 -16.14 14.69
C ARG A 60 16.00 -15.27 15.51
N LYS A 61 15.56 -14.11 16.00
CA LYS A 61 16.39 -13.13 16.69
C LYS A 61 16.20 -13.14 18.20
N LYS A 62 15.05 -13.57 18.68
CA LYS A 62 14.64 -13.58 20.08
C LYS A 62 14.33 -15.00 20.55
N GLU A 63 14.53 -15.25 21.82
CA GLU A 63 14.14 -16.50 22.47
C GLU A 63 12.64 -16.50 22.81
N VAL A 64 11.81 -16.47 21.75
CA VAL A 64 10.35 -16.56 21.84
C VAL A 64 9.86 -17.60 20.84
N SER A 65 8.79 -18.30 21.16
CA SER A 65 8.22 -19.30 20.28
C SER A 65 7.23 -18.68 19.27
N GLU A 66 7.06 -19.34 18.12
CA GLU A 66 6.03 -18.95 17.14
C GLU A 66 4.62 -19.07 17.73
N GLU A 67 4.39 -20.08 18.59
CA GLU A 67 3.12 -20.34 19.25
C GLU A 67 2.67 -19.18 20.16
N GLU A 68 3.61 -18.52 20.83
CA GLU A 68 3.32 -17.36 21.68
C GLU A 68 2.87 -16.16 20.87
N LEU A 69 3.38 -16.01 19.65
CA LEU A 69 3.15 -14.83 18.81
C LEU A 69 1.98 -14.98 17.84
N LYS A 70 1.62 -16.19 17.43
CA LYS A 70 0.64 -16.41 16.35
C LYS A 70 -0.75 -15.85 16.66
N HIS A 71 -1.14 -15.80 17.94
CA HIS A 71 -2.44 -15.31 18.38
C HIS A 71 -2.49 -13.79 18.60
N GLU A 72 -1.32 -13.13 18.61
CA GLU A 72 -1.24 -11.68 18.74
C GLU A 72 -1.87 -10.95 17.56
N SER A 73 -2.29 -9.70 17.77
CA SER A 73 -2.78 -8.85 16.68
C SER A 73 -1.66 -8.48 15.71
N PHE A 74 -2.02 -8.06 14.48
CA PHE A 74 -1.03 -7.50 13.54
C PHE A 74 -0.31 -6.28 14.13
N THR A 75 -1.04 -5.42 14.85
CA THR A 75 -0.48 -4.23 15.50
C THR A 75 0.55 -4.62 16.55
N SER A 76 0.22 -5.54 17.47
CA SER A 76 1.15 -6.02 18.51
C SER A 76 2.42 -6.62 17.91
N ILE A 77 2.28 -7.43 16.84
CA ILE A 77 3.43 -8.01 16.14
C ILE A 77 4.27 -6.93 15.47
N SER A 78 3.64 -5.93 14.83
CA SER A 78 4.37 -4.82 14.19
C SER A 78 5.17 -4.00 15.19
N GLU A 79 4.60 -3.69 16.35
CA GLU A 79 5.30 -2.96 17.43
C GLU A 79 6.47 -3.77 17.98
N PHE A 80 6.25 -5.07 18.26
CA PHE A 80 7.32 -5.95 18.74
C PHE A 80 8.42 -6.14 17.69
N TYR A 81 8.05 -6.19 16.41
CA TYR A 81 8.98 -6.24 15.29
C TYR A 81 9.88 -4.99 15.24
N GLN A 82 9.29 -3.79 15.34
CA GLN A 82 10.04 -2.54 15.37
C GLN A 82 11.01 -2.47 16.56
N GLN A 83 10.57 -2.90 17.75
CA GLN A 83 11.43 -2.95 18.94
C GLN A 83 12.57 -3.98 18.79
N THR A 84 12.28 -5.12 18.14
CA THR A 84 13.26 -6.18 17.92
C THR A 84 14.34 -5.77 16.91
N PHE A 85 13.96 -4.99 15.90
CA PHE A 85 14.80 -4.57 14.79
C PHE A 85 15.03 -3.05 14.81
N ALA A 86 15.48 -2.53 15.95
CA ALA A 86 15.80 -1.10 16.12
C ALA A 86 16.89 -0.60 15.15
N HIS A 87 17.69 -1.53 14.59
CA HIS A 87 18.72 -1.24 13.57
C HIS A 87 18.45 -2.08 12.31
N PRO A 88 17.41 -1.75 11.54
CA PRO A 88 16.91 -2.60 10.44
C PRO A 88 17.92 -2.81 9.30
N ASP A 89 18.86 -1.91 9.11
CA ASP A 89 19.96 -2.00 8.14
C ASP A 89 20.90 -3.18 8.40
N LYS A 90 21.12 -3.54 9.66
CA LYS A 90 22.00 -4.65 10.06
C LYS A 90 21.33 -6.02 10.04
N ASP A 91 20.02 -6.06 9.99
CA ASP A 91 19.24 -7.27 10.21
C ASP A 91 18.60 -7.83 8.91
N GLY A 92 18.92 -7.26 7.75
CA GLY A 92 18.31 -7.66 6.48
C GLY A 92 16.83 -7.26 6.33
N VAL A 93 16.32 -6.46 7.26
CA VAL A 93 14.92 -5.98 7.25
C VAL A 93 14.69 -5.05 6.08
N ILE A 94 15.62 -4.16 5.81
CA ILE A 94 15.58 -3.25 4.66
C ILE A 94 15.50 -4.04 3.37
N ASP A 95 16.35 -5.06 3.20
CA ASP A 95 16.36 -5.89 2.00
C ASP A 95 15.03 -6.63 1.79
N TYR A 96 14.41 -7.13 2.86
CA TYR A 96 13.09 -7.74 2.80
C TYR A 96 12.04 -6.75 2.28
N TYR A 97 11.97 -5.54 2.86
CA TYR A 97 11.01 -4.52 2.45
C TYR A 97 11.28 -4.01 1.04
N MET A 98 12.53 -3.71 0.71
CA MET A 98 12.92 -3.25 -0.63
C MET A 98 12.66 -4.30 -1.71
N THR A 99 12.78 -5.58 -1.39
CA THR A 99 12.52 -6.67 -2.33
C THR A 99 11.03 -6.86 -2.60
N ASN A 100 10.20 -6.78 -1.56
CA ASN A 100 8.79 -7.15 -1.66
C ASN A 100 7.84 -5.96 -1.91
N PHE A 101 8.27 -4.72 -1.66
CA PHE A 101 7.39 -3.55 -1.72
C PHE A 101 7.85 -2.44 -2.67
N THR A 102 8.92 -2.67 -3.45
CA THR A 102 9.39 -1.70 -4.47
C THR A 102 9.57 -2.35 -5.84
N GLY A 103 9.48 -1.54 -6.89
CA GLY A 103 9.64 -2.00 -8.26
C GLY A 103 8.54 -2.99 -8.66
N ILE A 104 7.31 -2.72 -8.27
CA ILE A 104 6.17 -3.61 -8.47
C ILE A 104 5.71 -3.53 -9.92
N GLU A 105 5.46 -4.70 -10.51
CA GLU A 105 4.92 -4.84 -11.85
C GLU A 105 3.43 -5.13 -11.78
N ILE A 106 2.61 -4.13 -12.13
CA ILE A 106 1.17 -4.32 -12.23
C ILE A 106 0.88 -5.02 -13.57
N ASP A 107 0.48 -6.29 -13.50
CA ASP A 107 0.19 -7.14 -14.66
C ASP A 107 -1.31 -7.44 -14.82
N LYS A 108 -2.13 -7.14 -13.82
CA LYS A 108 -3.57 -7.43 -13.84
C LYS A 108 -4.32 -6.37 -14.65
N PRO A 109 -5.08 -6.78 -15.71
CA PRO A 109 -5.73 -5.84 -16.63
C PRO A 109 -6.67 -4.83 -15.95
N GLN A 110 -7.40 -5.24 -14.90
CA GLN A 110 -8.32 -4.35 -14.19
C GLN A 110 -7.59 -3.24 -13.44
N GLN A 111 -6.45 -3.56 -12.81
CA GLN A 111 -5.63 -2.57 -12.11
C GLN A 111 -4.96 -1.61 -13.09
N LEU A 112 -4.48 -2.14 -14.23
CA LEU A 112 -3.93 -1.31 -15.30
C LEU A 112 -4.97 -0.36 -15.86
N LYS A 113 -6.19 -0.81 -16.14
CA LYS A 113 -7.29 0.06 -16.57
C LYS A 113 -7.61 1.11 -15.53
N PHE A 114 -7.72 0.73 -14.25
CA PHE A 114 -8.00 1.66 -13.17
C PHE A 114 -6.96 2.80 -13.10
N LEU A 115 -5.67 2.49 -13.25
CA LEU A 115 -4.60 3.49 -13.16
C LEU A 115 -4.34 4.23 -14.47
N ASN A 116 -4.65 3.62 -15.61
CA ASN A 116 -4.22 4.12 -16.91
C ASN A 116 -5.32 4.78 -17.74
N ASP A 117 -6.56 4.32 -17.58
CA ASP A 117 -7.69 4.80 -18.39
C ASP A 117 -8.41 5.95 -17.68
N ILE A 118 -8.12 6.15 -16.41
CA ILE A 118 -8.74 7.19 -15.58
C ILE A 118 -7.65 8.14 -15.09
N LYS A 119 -7.82 9.45 -15.35
CA LYS A 119 -6.98 10.48 -14.74
C LYS A 119 -7.52 10.78 -13.34
N TRP A 120 -6.90 10.18 -12.32
CA TRP A 120 -7.26 10.42 -10.93
C TRP A 120 -6.62 11.69 -10.41
N PRO A 121 -7.40 12.69 -9.97
CA PRO A 121 -6.82 13.87 -9.30
C PRO A 121 -6.24 13.49 -7.94
N TYR A 122 -6.88 12.56 -7.24
CA TYR A 122 -6.50 12.12 -5.89
C TYR A 122 -6.63 10.61 -5.77
N ILE A 123 -5.65 9.97 -5.14
CA ILE A 123 -5.75 8.59 -4.64
C ILE A 123 -5.26 8.56 -3.19
N TYR A 124 -6.03 7.92 -2.31
CA TYR A 124 -5.57 7.54 -0.98
C TYR A 124 -5.18 6.08 -0.96
N THR A 125 -4.07 5.76 -0.30
CA THR A 125 -3.67 4.38 -0.13
C THR A 125 -3.21 4.08 1.30
N LEU A 126 -3.61 2.90 1.78
CA LEU A 126 -3.11 2.31 3.02
C LEU A 126 -1.84 1.50 2.79
N ASN A 127 -1.46 1.29 1.52
CA ASN A 127 -0.32 0.48 1.15
C ASN A 127 0.98 1.27 1.31
N ILE A 128 1.99 0.59 1.80
CA ILE A 128 3.36 1.14 1.93
C ILE A 128 4.21 0.91 0.67
N ASP A 129 3.74 0.07 -0.25
CA ASP A 129 4.43 -0.28 -1.49
C ASP A 129 4.44 0.86 -2.53
N THR A 130 5.26 0.72 -3.57
CA THR A 130 5.44 1.73 -4.63
C THR A 130 4.69 1.42 -5.92
N ALA A 131 3.68 0.53 -5.91
CA ALA A 131 3.03 0.05 -7.11
C ALA A 131 2.37 1.16 -7.96
N ILE A 132 1.73 2.13 -7.31
CA ILE A 132 1.05 3.23 -8.00
C ILE A 132 2.09 4.15 -8.66
N GLU A 133 3.13 4.51 -7.93
CA GLU A 133 4.23 5.37 -8.39
C GLU A 133 5.03 4.69 -9.52
N ASP A 134 5.20 3.37 -9.44
CA ASP A 134 5.89 2.58 -10.45
C ASP A 134 5.10 2.44 -11.76
N SER A 135 3.79 2.69 -11.74
CA SER A 135 2.87 2.54 -12.90
C SER A 135 2.96 3.66 -13.93
N LYS A 136 3.93 4.41 -14.06
CA LYS A 136 4.45 5.38 -15.07
C LYS A 136 3.49 6.14 -16.01
N LYS A 137 2.19 5.88 -16.09
CA LYS A 137 1.29 6.58 -17.02
C LYS A 137 0.81 7.94 -16.53
N GLN A 138 0.71 8.11 -15.22
CA GLN A 138 0.43 9.40 -14.59
C GLN A 138 1.57 9.73 -13.64
N ALA A 139 2.03 10.97 -13.66
CA ALA A 139 2.95 11.45 -12.64
C ALA A 139 2.20 11.64 -11.32
N TRP A 140 2.82 11.26 -10.22
CA TRP A 140 2.23 11.37 -8.88
C TRP A 140 3.05 12.29 -7.99
N GLU A 141 2.39 13.24 -7.35
CA GLU A 141 2.94 13.95 -6.21
C GLU A 141 2.56 13.20 -4.94
N VAL A 142 3.56 12.63 -4.24
CA VAL A 142 3.31 11.75 -3.08
C VAL A 142 3.29 12.53 -1.79
N PHE A 143 2.25 12.33 -1.00
CA PHE A 143 2.03 12.96 0.30
C PHE A 143 2.01 11.92 1.41
N TYR A 144 2.69 12.23 2.50
CA TYR A 144 2.81 11.41 3.71
C TYR A 144 2.13 12.10 4.88
N PRO A 145 1.74 11.40 5.97
CA PRO A 145 1.00 11.96 7.09
C PRO A 145 1.63 13.20 7.72
N ASN A 146 2.97 13.27 7.75
CA ASN A 146 3.71 14.36 8.36
C ASN A 146 4.05 15.51 7.40
N ARG A 147 3.67 15.39 6.13
CA ARG A 147 3.90 16.43 5.12
C ARG A 147 2.68 17.36 5.07
N ARG A 148 2.92 18.66 5.22
CA ARG A 148 1.86 19.66 5.00
C ARG A 148 1.36 19.59 3.56
N PHE A 149 0.07 19.47 3.42
CA PHE A 149 -0.62 19.44 2.14
C PHE A 149 -1.25 20.83 1.88
N ASP A 150 -0.95 21.40 0.72
CA ASP A 150 -1.63 22.61 0.22
C ASP A 150 -2.17 22.29 -1.19
N PRO A 151 -3.50 22.12 -1.34
CA PRO A 151 -4.10 21.72 -2.61
C PRO A 151 -3.84 22.74 -3.75
N ARG A 152 -3.54 24.00 -3.41
CA ARG A 152 -3.23 25.05 -4.38
C ARG A 152 -1.85 24.89 -5.02
N LYS A 153 -1.00 24.06 -4.43
CA LYS A 153 0.39 23.80 -4.87
C LYS A 153 0.57 22.49 -5.61
N ILE A 154 -0.50 21.72 -5.78
CA ILE A 154 -0.45 20.49 -6.58
C ILE A 154 -0.22 20.88 -8.03
N ASN A 155 0.75 20.24 -8.67
CA ASN A 155 0.93 20.37 -10.10
C ASN A 155 -0.32 19.82 -10.82
N PRO A 156 -1.04 20.62 -11.63
CA PRO A 156 -2.25 20.17 -12.32
C PRO A 156 -2.02 19.02 -13.31
N ASP A 157 -0.77 18.81 -13.72
CA ASP A 157 -0.38 17.69 -14.60
C ASP A 157 -0.11 16.39 -13.82
N CYS A 158 -0.07 16.44 -12.49
CA CYS A 158 0.15 15.30 -11.62
C CYS A 158 -1.12 14.92 -10.86
N GLY A 159 -1.25 13.63 -10.51
CA GLY A 159 -2.19 13.20 -9.48
C GLY A 159 -1.55 13.33 -8.08
N ALA A 160 -2.38 13.57 -7.07
CA ALA A 160 -1.92 13.54 -5.68
C ALA A 160 -2.16 12.14 -5.08
N LEU A 161 -1.09 11.50 -4.63
CA LEU A 161 -1.12 10.19 -3.97
C LEU A 161 -0.86 10.35 -2.48
N PHE A 162 -1.87 10.06 -1.67
CA PHE A 162 -1.79 10.13 -0.21
C PHE A 162 -1.51 8.75 0.37
N LYS A 163 -0.31 8.54 0.91
CA LYS A 163 0.10 7.29 1.58
C LYS A 163 -0.12 7.41 3.08
N ILE A 164 -1.29 6.95 3.54
CA ILE A 164 -1.76 7.15 4.92
C ILE A 164 -0.85 6.48 5.96
N HIS A 165 -0.29 5.31 5.63
CA HIS A 165 0.62 4.57 6.51
C HIS A 165 2.10 4.84 6.21
N GLY A 166 2.41 5.84 5.37
CA GLY A 166 3.77 6.12 4.93
C GLY A 166 4.21 5.26 3.75
N ASP A 167 5.50 5.12 3.56
CA ASP A 167 6.11 4.52 2.38
C ASP A 167 7.33 3.70 2.76
N VAL A 168 7.52 2.58 2.09
CA VAL A 168 8.69 1.72 2.29
C VAL A 168 10.01 2.45 2.02
N ALA A 169 10.04 3.36 1.06
CA ALA A 169 11.24 4.13 0.73
C ALA A 169 11.63 5.13 1.83
N MET A 170 10.66 5.59 2.65
CA MET A 170 10.94 6.41 3.83
C MET A 170 11.47 5.57 4.99
N PHE A 171 10.91 4.38 5.19
CA PHE A 171 11.38 3.45 6.21
C PHE A 171 12.85 3.07 6.03
N CYS A 172 13.32 2.98 4.79
CA CYS A 172 14.69 2.62 4.44
C CYS A 172 15.68 3.80 4.45
N LYS A 173 15.23 5.05 4.67
CA LYS A 173 16.07 6.26 4.65
C LYS A 173 16.41 6.80 6.04
N ASN A 174 15.78 6.27 7.09
CA ASN A 174 16.03 6.63 8.49
C ASN A 174 16.91 5.57 9.15
#